data_2ba1259655c5f2d70c4198d2b9040180
#
_entry.id   2ba1259655c5f2d70c4198d2b9040180
#
_cell.length_a   1.000
_cell.length_b   1.000
_cell.length_c   1.000
_cell.angle_alpha   90.00
_cell.angle_beta   90.00
_cell.angle_gamma   90.00
#
_symmetry.space_group_name_H-M   'P 1'
#
loop_
_entity.id
_entity.type
_entity.pdbx_description
1 polymer ?
#
loop_
_entity_poly.entity_id
_entity_poly.type
_entity_poly.pdbx_seq_one_letter_code
_entity_poly.pdbx_strand_id
1 'polypeptide(L)'
;MKTFLREYRHFLTYPRNMRILLITNLFYAMVLPVIDIFVASYVMRNSRDVKMVVIYQLAVYTGIPFTFFINGFLLQHIKIKRLYSAGMLLSGASMAVMMSLGKLNMTGVGVAGLLMGMSFGLFWANRDFLALSTTNDANRNYYYGVETFFYTNTYVIVPAIIGWFIEGTGVRGWFGGDRNTAYQIVTAVVFITTIISSIIIHLGQFENPPKSGFVYFRFHWLWNRMQLLAVLKGLAQGYIVTAPAMLIMRLVGQEGALGTIQAAGGILSALLLYIIGRTTKPAHRIIIFTVGLTLFALGGLANAILFNAAGVILFMVCLLLARPLHDIAYFPIQMQVIDTVSAIENRNKFAYICNQEFGFYLGRFSGCGLFILLANKVSDTFALRYALLIIGVVQLLSVFVAKTILKGCAVTVPPTRPDGEVGTGVRRFPAGQPGIITTDV
;
A
#
# COMPACT_ATOMS: atom_id res chain seq x y z
N MET A 1 -32.97 9.43 2.87
CA MET A 1 -32.82 10.76 2.23
C MET A 1 -32.44 11.86 3.23
N LYS A 2 -33.16 12.06 4.36
CA LYS A 2 -32.82 13.10 5.36
C LYS A 2 -31.39 12.97 5.97
N THR A 3 -30.94 11.75 6.27
CA THR A 3 -29.60 11.49 6.82
C THR A 3 -28.51 11.83 5.82
N PHE A 4 -28.66 11.45 4.54
CA PHE A 4 -27.72 11.77 3.48
C PHE A 4 -27.60 13.29 3.27
N LEU A 5 -28.70 14.02 3.25
CA LEU A 5 -28.70 15.48 3.15
C LEU A 5 -28.03 16.15 4.35
N ARG A 6 -28.16 15.58 5.56
CA ARG A 6 -27.47 16.06 6.75
C ARG A 6 -25.96 15.87 6.63
N GLU A 7 -25.49 14.69 6.21
CA GLU A 7 -24.08 14.40 6.01
C GLU A 7 -23.48 15.27 4.89
N TYR A 8 -24.20 15.47 3.79
CA TYR A 8 -23.78 16.37 2.72
C TYR A 8 -23.62 17.82 3.21
N ARG A 9 -24.59 18.33 4.00
CA ARG A 9 -24.48 19.66 4.62
C ARG A 9 -23.29 19.73 5.58
N HIS A 10 -23.07 18.69 6.37
CA HIS A 10 -21.91 18.61 7.26
C HIS A 10 -20.60 18.62 6.47
N PHE A 11 -20.48 17.86 5.37
CA PHE A 11 -19.33 17.91 4.48
C PHE A 11 -19.07 19.33 3.94
N LEU A 12 -20.11 20.09 3.62
CA LEU A 12 -19.98 21.47 3.13
C LEU A 12 -19.46 22.46 4.17
N THR A 13 -19.52 22.16 5.47
CA THR A 13 -18.96 23.03 6.54
C THR A 13 -17.45 23.00 6.60
N TYR A 14 -16.79 22.00 6.00
CA TYR A 14 -15.34 21.88 6.03
C TYR A 14 -14.63 22.80 5.04
N PRO A 15 -13.32 23.14 5.30
CA PRO A 15 -12.54 24.00 4.43
C PRO A 15 -12.54 23.56 2.97
N ARG A 16 -12.58 24.53 2.05
CA ARG A 16 -12.66 24.27 0.61
C ARG A 16 -11.57 23.31 0.11
N ASN A 17 -10.31 23.51 0.53
CA ASN A 17 -9.18 22.67 0.11
C ASN A 17 -9.34 21.21 0.58
N MET A 18 -9.82 21.01 1.82
CA MET A 18 -10.10 19.67 2.35
C MET A 18 -11.18 18.95 1.51
N ARG A 19 -12.25 19.66 1.15
CA ARG A 19 -13.32 19.09 0.30
C ARG A 19 -12.82 18.74 -1.09
N ILE A 20 -12.03 19.61 -1.72
CA ILE A 20 -11.44 19.37 -3.02
C ILE A 20 -10.52 18.14 -2.97
N LEU A 21 -9.68 18.02 -1.94
CA LEU A 21 -8.79 16.87 -1.78
C LEU A 21 -9.59 15.57 -1.60
N LEU A 22 -10.63 15.55 -0.76
CA LEU A 22 -11.49 14.37 -0.57
C LEU A 22 -12.20 13.94 -1.86
N ILE A 23 -12.72 14.90 -2.64
CA ILE A 23 -13.37 14.58 -3.92
C ILE A 23 -12.33 14.05 -4.92
N THR A 24 -11.14 14.64 -4.99
CA THR A 24 -10.04 14.15 -5.83
C THR A 24 -9.69 12.71 -5.45
N ASN A 25 -9.56 12.44 -4.14
CA ASN A 25 -9.23 11.11 -3.62
C ASN A 25 -10.33 10.09 -3.90
N LEU A 26 -11.61 10.49 -3.88
CA LEU A 26 -12.72 9.62 -4.25
C LEU A 26 -12.60 9.13 -5.69
N PHE A 27 -12.39 10.05 -6.64
CA PHE A 27 -12.24 9.67 -8.05
C PHE A 27 -11.01 8.77 -8.27
N TYR A 28 -9.89 9.09 -7.62
CA TYR A 28 -8.69 8.26 -7.76
C TYR A 28 -8.81 6.93 -7.00
N ALA A 29 -9.56 6.86 -5.92
CA ALA A 29 -9.88 5.62 -5.22
C ALA A 29 -10.63 4.62 -6.10
N MET A 30 -11.39 5.08 -7.12
CA MET A 30 -12.02 4.19 -8.10
C MET A 30 -11.01 3.58 -9.08
N VAL A 31 -9.88 4.22 -9.28
CA VAL A 31 -8.80 3.78 -10.19
C VAL A 31 -7.93 2.69 -9.56
N LEU A 32 -7.62 2.81 -8.26
CA LEU A 32 -6.66 1.95 -7.57
C LEU A 32 -7.00 0.45 -7.64
N PRO A 33 -8.25 -0.01 -7.39
CA PRO A 33 -8.57 -1.43 -7.47
C PRO A 33 -8.40 -2.01 -8.88
N VAL A 34 -8.58 -1.16 -9.92
CA VAL A 34 -8.35 -1.58 -11.32
C VAL A 34 -6.87 -1.88 -11.54
N ILE A 35 -6.01 -0.96 -11.09
CA ILE A 35 -4.55 -1.13 -11.23
C ILE A 35 -4.08 -2.35 -10.45
N ASP A 36 -4.47 -2.48 -9.19
CA ASP A 36 -3.94 -3.52 -8.29
C ASP A 36 -4.39 -4.93 -8.68
N ILE A 37 -5.58 -5.07 -9.25
CA ILE A 37 -6.20 -6.37 -9.47
C ILE A 37 -6.16 -6.75 -10.96
N PHE A 38 -6.59 -5.86 -11.84
CA PHE A 38 -6.86 -6.22 -13.23
C PHE A 38 -5.67 -6.06 -14.17
N VAL A 39 -4.65 -5.25 -13.85
CA VAL A 39 -3.41 -5.20 -14.65
C VAL A 39 -2.67 -6.53 -14.55
N ALA A 40 -2.55 -7.12 -13.35
CA ALA A 40 -1.95 -8.43 -13.16
C ALA A 40 -2.74 -9.52 -13.89
N SER A 41 -4.08 -9.45 -13.88
CA SER A 41 -4.98 -10.35 -14.59
C SER A 41 -4.81 -10.24 -16.11
N TYR A 42 -4.72 -9.02 -16.65
CA TYR A 42 -4.46 -8.76 -18.07
C TYR A 42 -3.13 -9.37 -18.53
N VAL A 43 -2.06 -9.09 -17.77
CA VAL A 43 -0.72 -9.65 -18.10
C VAL A 43 -0.76 -11.17 -18.08
N MET A 44 -1.37 -11.77 -17.05
CA MET A 44 -1.48 -13.24 -16.94
C MET A 44 -2.28 -13.85 -18.08
N ARG A 45 -3.39 -13.22 -18.50
CA ARG A 45 -4.23 -13.68 -19.60
C ARG A 45 -3.48 -13.68 -20.93
N ASN A 46 -2.77 -12.59 -21.24
CA ASN A 46 -2.17 -12.38 -22.56
C ASN A 46 -0.77 -12.99 -22.70
N SER A 47 -0.01 -13.12 -21.61
CA SER A 47 1.32 -13.74 -21.65
C SER A 47 1.31 -15.23 -21.26
N ARG A 48 0.36 -15.64 -20.41
CA ARG A 48 0.34 -16.95 -19.72
C ARG A 48 1.63 -17.24 -18.92
N ASP A 49 2.43 -16.21 -18.68
CA ASP A 49 3.71 -16.29 -17.99
C ASP A 49 3.63 -15.53 -16.65
N VAL A 50 3.67 -16.29 -15.56
CA VAL A 50 3.62 -15.74 -14.21
C VAL A 50 4.81 -14.83 -13.89
N LYS A 51 5.96 -15.05 -14.54
CA LYS A 51 7.16 -14.21 -14.36
C LYS A 51 6.94 -12.81 -14.89
N MET A 52 6.22 -12.63 -15.99
CA MET A 52 5.89 -11.30 -16.50
C MET A 52 5.06 -10.49 -15.52
N VAL A 53 4.11 -11.12 -14.80
CA VAL A 53 3.31 -10.46 -13.75
C VAL A 53 4.22 -9.98 -12.63
N VAL A 54 5.15 -10.81 -12.19
CA VAL A 54 6.08 -10.46 -11.10
C VAL A 54 7.10 -9.41 -11.54
N ILE A 55 7.57 -9.45 -12.80
CA ILE A 55 8.45 -8.42 -13.38
C ILE A 55 7.73 -7.06 -13.43
N TYR A 56 6.46 -7.04 -13.87
CA TYR A 56 5.64 -5.83 -13.80
C TYR A 56 5.61 -5.28 -12.38
N GLN A 57 5.28 -6.11 -11.40
CA GLN A 57 5.18 -5.69 -10.00
C GLN A 57 6.53 -5.25 -9.41
N LEU A 58 7.62 -5.93 -9.78
CA LEU A 58 8.98 -5.53 -9.39
C LEU A 58 9.34 -4.15 -9.94
N ALA A 59 8.99 -3.88 -11.21
CA ALA A 59 9.20 -2.58 -11.82
C ALA A 59 8.37 -1.49 -11.13
N VAL A 60 7.09 -1.78 -10.77
CA VAL A 60 6.25 -0.87 -9.95
C VAL A 60 6.95 -0.55 -8.64
N TYR A 61 7.41 -1.57 -7.90
CA TYR A 61 8.07 -1.38 -6.61
C TYR A 61 9.40 -0.63 -6.72
N THR A 62 10.09 -0.72 -7.85
CA THR A 62 11.32 0.05 -8.11
C THR A 62 11.02 1.51 -8.38
N GLY A 63 9.95 1.81 -9.11
CA GLY A 63 9.54 3.17 -9.42
C GLY A 63 9.11 3.98 -8.20
N ILE A 64 8.49 3.34 -7.19
CA ILE A 64 7.98 4.02 -5.99
C ILE A 64 9.09 4.77 -5.22
N PRO A 65 10.12 4.11 -4.64
CA PRO A 65 11.13 4.79 -3.83
C PRO A 65 11.95 5.78 -4.65
N PHE A 66 12.23 5.47 -5.92
CA PHE A 66 12.93 6.37 -6.81
C PHE A 66 12.19 7.71 -6.96
N THR A 67 10.89 7.64 -7.22
CA THR A 67 10.08 8.84 -7.41
C THR A 67 9.78 9.53 -6.08
N PHE A 68 9.62 8.78 -5.00
CA PHE A 68 9.48 9.33 -3.65
C PHE A 68 10.67 10.22 -3.28
N PHE A 69 11.87 9.73 -3.57
CA PHE A 69 13.11 10.47 -3.36
C PHE A 69 13.18 11.72 -4.24
N ILE A 70 12.93 11.59 -5.54
CA ILE A 70 12.93 12.71 -6.49
C ILE A 70 11.85 13.74 -6.13
N ASN A 71 10.67 13.32 -5.68
CA ASN A 71 9.57 14.20 -5.31
C ASN A 71 9.99 15.22 -4.24
N GLY A 72 10.84 14.83 -3.28
CA GLY A 72 11.37 15.74 -2.26
C GLY A 72 12.16 16.92 -2.86
N PHE A 73 12.92 16.68 -3.93
CA PHE A 73 13.63 17.75 -4.66
C PHE A 73 12.69 18.53 -5.57
N LEU A 74 11.77 17.87 -6.26
CA LEU A 74 10.81 18.53 -7.15
C LEU A 74 9.89 19.50 -6.40
N LEU A 75 9.52 19.20 -5.16
CA LEU A 75 8.71 20.07 -4.30
C LEU A 75 9.38 21.41 -3.98
N GLN A 76 10.69 21.53 -4.14
CA GLN A 76 11.41 22.81 -3.98
C GLN A 76 11.12 23.80 -5.11
N HIS A 77 10.72 23.31 -6.28
CA HIS A 77 10.56 24.10 -7.52
C HIS A 77 9.16 24.01 -8.13
N ILE A 78 8.46 22.91 -7.91
CA ILE A 78 7.16 22.60 -8.50
C ILE A 78 6.08 22.60 -7.42
N LYS A 79 4.91 23.17 -7.74
CA LYS A 79 3.75 23.17 -6.81
C LYS A 79 3.27 21.74 -6.55
N ILE A 80 3.05 21.40 -5.28
CA ILE A 80 2.61 20.06 -4.83
C ILE A 80 1.38 19.54 -5.60
N LYS A 81 0.39 20.38 -5.89
CA LYS A 81 -0.79 20.00 -6.65
C LYS A 81 -0.47 19.54 -8.09
N ARG A 82 0.60 20.06 -8.72
CA ARG A 82 1.05 19.62 -10.05
C ARG A 82 1.70 18.26 -9.99
N LEU A 83 2.54 18.00 -8.96
CA LEU A 83 3.17 16.71 -8.76
C LEU A 83 2.15 15.63 -8.41
N TYR A 84 1.18 15.97 -7.56
CA TYR A 84 0.06 15.09 -7.22
C TYR A 84 -0.79 14.73 -8.44
N SER A 85 -1.15 15.75 -9.25
CA SER A 85 -1.86 15.57 -10.51
C SER A 85 -1.05 14.73 -11.51
N ALA A 86 0.25 14.99 -11.65
CA ALA A 86 1.13 14.19 -12.50
C ALA A 86 1.17 12.72 -12.07
N GLY A 87 1.18 12.44 -10.77
CA GLY A 87 1.07 11.08 -10.23
C GLY A 87 -0.19 10.39 -10.72
N MET A 88 -1.37 11.02 -10.60
CA MET A 88 -2.63 10.44 -11.06
C MET A 88 -2.67 10.23 -12.58
N LEU A 89 -2.25 11.21 -13.39
CA LEU A 89 -2.22 11.10 -14.84
C LEU A 89 -1.25 10.02 -15.33
N LEU A 90 -0.10 9.87 -14.66
CA LEU A 90 0.90 8.88 -15.02
C LEU A 90 0.39 7.45 -14.83
N SER A 91 -0.54 7.19 -13.88
CA SER A 91 -1.16 5.88 -13.74
C SER A 91 -2.02 5.50 -14.94
N GLY A 92 -2.84 6.44 -15.42
CA GLY A 92 -3.62 6.25 -16.65
C GLY A 92 -2.73 6.05 -17.87
N ALA A 93 -1.66 6.86 -18.00
CA ALA A 93 -0.68 6.71 -19.08
C ALA A 93 0.04 5.35 -19.02
N SER A 94 0.43 4.87 -17.84
CA SER A 94 1.05 3.56 -17.67
C SER A 94 0.13 2.43 -18.16
N MET A 95 -1.16 2.48 -17.79
CA MET A 95 -2.14 1.50 -18.29
C MET A 95 -2.31 1.59 -19.81
N ALA A 96 -2.36 2.80 -20.38
CA ALA A 96 -2.44 2.98 -21.83
C ALA A 96 -1.20 2.40 -22.54
N VAL A 97 0.00 2.62 -22.00
CA VAL A 97 1.24 2.01 -22.50
C VAL A 97 1.14 0.48 -22.44
N MET A 98 0.68 -0.10 -21.32
CA MET A 98 0.50 -1.55 -21.21
C MET A 98 -0.46 -2.10 -22.28
N MET A 99 -1.59 -1.41 -22.52
CA MET A 99 -2.58 -1.85 -23.51
C MET A 99 -2.11 -1.64 -24.96
N SER A 100 -1.18 -0.73 -25.21
CA SER A 100 -0.61 -0.47 -26.55
C SER A 100 0.44 -1.54 -26.97
N LEU A 101 0.90 -2.38 -26.04
CA LEU A 101 1.82 -3.46 -26.34
C LEU A 101 1.07 -4.55 -27.12
N GLY A 102 1.32 -4.67 -28.42
CA GLY A 102 0.68 -5.67 -29.27
C GLY A 102 1.01 -7.11 -28.86
N LYS A 103 2.28 -7.37 -28.51
CA LYS A 103 2.74 -8.59 -27.83
C LYS A 103 3.44 -8.21 -26.55
N LEU A 104 3.00 -8.79 -25.43
CA LEU A 104 3.64 -8.56 -24.14
C LEU A 104 5.07 -9.13 -24.17
N ASN A 105 6.03 -8.28 -23.84
CA ASN A 105 7.42 -8.66 -23.66
C ASN A 105 7.95 -8.08 -22.34
N MET A 106 9.04 -8.63 -21.83
CA MET A 106 9.58 -8.25 -20.52
C MET A 106 9.93 -6.75 -20.42
N THR A 107 10.49 -6.19 -21.50
CA THR A 107 10.88 -4.77 -21.52
C THR A 107 9.66 -3.85 -21.49
N GLY A 108 8.66 -4.09 -22.34
CA GLY A 108 7.45 -3.27 -22.41
C GLY A 108 6.64 -3.34 -21.09
N VAL A 109 6.49 -4.55 -20.55
CA VAL A 109 5.83 -4.78 -19.25
C VAL A 109 6.61 -4.12 -18.12
N GLY A 110 7.95 -4.18 -18.14
CA GLY A 110 8.81 -3.50 -17.19
C GLY A 110 8.71 -1.99 -17.27
N VAL A 111 8.69 -1.40 -18.46
CA VAL A 111 8.51 0.06 -18.67
C VAL A 111 7.14 0.51 -18.15
N ALA A 112 6.06 -0.19 -18.50
CA ALA A 112 4.73 0.12 -17.98
C ALA A 112 4.69 0.03 -16.45
N GLY A 113 5.28 -1.02 -15.87
CA GLY A 113 5.39 -1.16 -14.41
C GLY A 113 6.19 -0.04 -13.75
N LEU A 114 7.32 0.36 -14.34
CA LEU A 114 8.13 1.46 -13.82
C LEU A 114 7.34 2.80 -13.84
N LEU A 115 6.63 3.10 -14.93
CA LEU A 115 5.76 4.27 -15.02
C LEU A 115 4.66 4.24 -13.96
N MET A 116 4.06 3.07 -13.71
CA MET A 116 3.07 2.91 -12.64
C MET A 116 3.69 3.14 -11.25
N GLY A 117 4.88 2.61 -11.00
CA GLY A 117 5.62 2.85 -9.77
C GLY A 117 5.96 4.33 -9.55
N MET A 118 6.36 5.03 -10.61
CA MET A 118 6.59 6.46 -10.58
C MET A 118 5.31 7.24 -10.27
N SER A 119 4.17 6.82 -10.85
CA SER A 119 2.85 7.34 -10.52
C SER A 119 2.55 7.22 -9.01
N PHE A 120 2.70 6.02 -8.45
CA PHE A 120 2.44 5.77 -7.03
C PHE A 120 3.39 6.56 -6.11
N GLY A 121 4.65 6.69 -6.48
CA GLY A 121 5.62 7.50 -5.73
C GLY A 121 5.19 8.96 -5.65
N LEU A 122 4.79 9.57 -6.78
CA LEU A 122 4.25 10.94 -6.80
C LEU A 122 2.92 11.07 -6.07
N PHE A 123 2.01 10.10 -6.25
CA PHE A 123 0.68 10.15 -5.63
C PHE A 123 0.76 10.07 -4.11
N TRP A 124 1.34 9.00 -3.56
CA TRP A 124 1.33 8.76 -2.11
C TRP A 124 2.15 9.78 -1.34
N ALA A 125 3.33 10.17 -1.85
CA ALA A 125 4.15 11.20 -1.21
C ALA A 125 3.41 12.53 -1.05
N ASN A 126 2.74 12.98 -2.12
CA ASN A 126 2.05 14.27 -2.11
C ASN A 126 0.69 14.21 -1.43
N ARG A 127 -0.03 13.08 -1.50
CA ARG A 127 -1.32 12.86 -0.83
C ARG A 127 -1.20 13.07 0.68
N ASP A 128 -0.19 12.47 1.30
CA ASP A 128 0.00 12.56 2.75
C ASP A 128 0.33 14.00 3.19
N PHE A 129 1.12 14.72 2.41
CA PHE A 129 1.37 16.15 2.62
C PHE A 129 0.12 17.00 2.48
N LEU A 130 -0.65 16.79 1.43
CA LEU A 130 -1.90 17.51 1.20
C LEU A 130 -2.91 17.25 2.33
N ALA A 131 -3.04 16.02 2.78
CA ALA A 131 -3.88 15.67 3.92
C ALA A 131 -3.44 16.40 5.20
N LEU A 132 -2.14 16.40 5.48
CA LEU A 132 -1.59 17.06 6.67
C LEU A 132 -1.79 18.59 6.64
N SER A 133 -1.58 19.22 5.48
CA SER A 133 -1.68 20.68 5.32
C SER A 133 -3.12 21.21 5.28
N THR A 134 -4.08 20.37 4.90
CA THR A 134 -5.49 20.75 4.77
C THR A 134 -6.34 20.38 5.99
N THR A 135 -5.79 19.63 6.93
CA THR A 135 -6.47 19.18 8.14
C THR A 135 -5.78 19.70 9.40
N ASN A 136 -6.57 19.86 10.46
CA ASN A 136 -6.12 20.13 11.82
C ASN A 136 -6.67 19.04 12.77
N ASP A 137 -6.27 19.06 14.02
CA ASP A 137 -6.66 18.02 14.98
C ASP A 137 -8.19 17.88 15.14
N ALA A 138 -8.95 18.97 14.97
CA ALA A 138 -10.40 18.96 15.10
C ALA A 138 -11.11 18.25 13.93
N ASN A 139 -10.55 18.29 12.71
CA ASN A 139 -11.21 17.74 11.51
C ASN A 139 -10.46 16.55 10.89
N ARG A 140 -9.27 16.21 11.35
CA ARG A 140 -8.43 15.14 10.82
C ARG A 140 -9.10 13.77 10.90
N ASN A 141 -9.78 13.47 12.02
CA ASN A 141 -10.50 12.21 12.17
C ASN A 141 -11.63 12.06 11.16
N TYR A 142 -12.36 13.15 10.87
CA TYR A 142 -13.38 13.15 9.85
C TYR A 142 -12.80 12.94 8.45
N TYR A 143 -11.71 13.65 8.12
CA TYR A 143 -11.00 13.49 6.84
C TYR A 143 -10.62 12.04 6.58
N TYR A 144 -9.89 11.44 7.49
CA TYR A 144 -9.44 10.04 7.32
C TYR A 144 -10.59 9.04 7.39
N GLY A 145 -11.64 9.32 8.15
CA GLY A 145 -12.85 8.51 8.19
C GLY A 145 -13.55 8.46 6.83
N VAL A 146 -13.76 9.62 6.20
CA VAL A 146 -14.38 9.72 4.87
C VAL A 146 -13.48 9.12 3.79
N GLU A 147 -12.19 9.40 3.84
CA GLU A 147 -11.23 8.86 2.88
C GLU A 147 -11.15 7.33 2.96
N THR A 148 -11.05 6.76 4.17
CA THR A 148 -11.06 5.30 4.37
C THR A 148 -12.36 4.69 3.88
N PHE A 149 -13.50 5.35 4.12
CA PHE A 149 -14.78 4.93 3.58
C PHE A 149 -14.76 4.87 2.05
N PHE A 150 -14.19 5.86 1.36
CA PHE A 150 -14.04 5.85 -0.09
C PHE A 150 -13.20 4.67 -0.56
N TYR A 151 -12.01 4.49 -0.02
CA TYR A 151 -11.14 3.37 -0.40
C TYR A 151 -11.81 2.02 -0.14
N THR A 152 -12.41 1.82 1.03
CA THR A 152 -13.06 0.54 1.36
C THR A 152 -14.19 0.22 0.39
N ASN A 153 -15.06 1.20 0.10
CA ASN A 153 -16.18 0.97 -0.81
C ASN A 153 -15.72 0.73 -2.26
N THR A 154 -14.72 1.45 -2.74
CA THR A 154 -14.21 1.25 -4.10
C THR A 154 -13.53 -0.10 -4.25
N TYR A 155 -12.80 -0.60 -3.26
CA TYR A 155 -12.22 -1.95 -3.28
C TYR A 155 -13.26 -3.08 -3.17
N VAL A 156 -14.48 -2.78 -2.78
CA VAL A 156 -15.62 -3.73 -2.83
C VAL A 156 -16.35 -3.64 -4.16
N ILE A 157 -16.73 -2.43 -4.57
CA ILE A 157 -17.64 -2.20 -5.70
C ILE A 157 -16.92 -2.36 -7.04
N VAL A 158 -15.76 -1.74 -7.20
CA VAL A 158 -15.04 -1.67 -8.48
C VAL A 158 -14.62 -3.05 -8.97
N PRO A 159 -14.00 -3.94 -8.17
CA PRO A 159 -13.63 -5.28 -8.62
C PRO A 159 -14.83 -6.11 -9.06
N ALA A 160 -15.96 -6.01 -8.34
CA ALA A 160 -17.18 -6.71 -8.71
C ALA A 160 -17.68 -6.28 -10.10
N ILE A 161 -17.83 -4.96 -10.31
CA ILE A 161 -18.34 -4.42 -11.59
C ILE A 161 -17.40 -4.78 -12.73
N ILE A 162 -16.09 -4.54 -12.58
CA ILE A 162 -15.12 -4.72 -13.67
C ILE A 162 -14.87 -6.19 -13.95
N GLY A 163 -14.78 -7.03 -12.91
CA GLY A 163 -14.60 -8.46 -13.09
C GLY A 163 -15.74 -9.08 -13.90
N TRP A 164 -16.98 -8.76 -13.55
CA TRP A 164 -18.17 -9.22 -14.27
C TRP A 164 -18.33 -8.57 -15.66
N PHE A 165 -17.89 -7.33 -15.85
CA PHE A 165 -17.86 -6.67 -17.15
C PHE A 165 -16.91 -7.40 -18.12
N ILE A 166 -15.69 -7.68 -17.68
CA ILE A 166 -14.68 -8.39 -18.49
C ILE A 166 -15.16 -9.84 -18.79
N GLU A 167 -15.69 -10.54 -17.79
CA GLU A 167 -16.23 -11.89 -17.95
C GLU A 167 -17.44 -11.91 -18.91
N GLY A 168 -18.37 -10.98 -18.73
CA GLY A 168 -19.57 -10.82 -19.56
C GLY A 168 -19.24 -10.56 -21.04
N THR A 169 -18.16 -9.84 -21.31
CA THR A 169 -17.68 -9.64 -22.69
C THR A 169 -17.34 -10.97 -23.36
N GLY A 170 -16.61 -11.86 -22.66
CA GLY A 170 -16.26 -13.17 -23.21
C GLY A 170 -17.43 -14.15 -23.28
N VAL A 171 -18.32 -14.18 -22.28
CA VAL A 171 -19.41 -15.17 -22.17
C VAL A 171 -20.65 -14.74 -22.96
N ARG A 172 -21.02 -13.45 -22.92
CA ARG A 172 -22.23 -12.91 -23.57
C ARG A 172 -21.98 -12.33 -24.95
N GLY A 173 -20.72 -12.36 -25.42
CA GLY A 173 -20.37 -11.85 -26.74
C GLY A 173 -20.42 -10.32 -26.88
N TRP A 174 -20.43 -9.55 -25.76
CA TRP A 174 -20.38 -8.08 -25.83
C TRP A 174 -19.11 -7.64 -26.55
N PHE A 175 -19.23 -6.58 -27.36
CA PHE A 175 -18.10 -6.04 -28.14
C PHE A 175 -17.33 -7.09 -28.98
N GLY A 176 -18.05 -8.03 -29.56
CA GLY A 176 -17.47 -9.08 -30.39
C GLY A 176 -16.83 -10.26 -29.62
N GLY A 177 -17.03 -10.33 -28.30
CA GLY A 177 -16.56 -11.44 -27.46
C GLY A 177 -15.07 -11.36 -27.06
N ASP A 178 -14.35 -10.33 -27.51
CA ASP A 178 -12.94 -10.15 -27.17
C ASP A 178 -12.78 -9.44 -25.80
N ARG A 179 -12.29 -10.20 -24.81
CA ARG A 179 -12.01 -9.66 -23.48
C ARG A 179 -10.94 -8.56 -23.46
N ASN A 180 -10.01 -8.53 -24.41
CA ASN A 180 -9.01 -7.46 -24.51
C ASN A 180 -9.67 -6.13 -24.82
N THR A 181 -10.74 -6.11 -25.62
CA THR A 181 -11.56 -4.90 -25.83
C THR A 181 -12.15 -4.39 -24.52
N ALA A 182 -12.63 -5.28 -23.63
CA ALA A 182 -13.10 -4.88 -22.30
C ALA A 182 -11.98 -4.25 -21.46
N TYR A 183 -10.77 -4.79 -21.46
CA TYR A 183 -9.62 -4.18 -20.78
C TYR A 183 -9.25 -2.81 -21.36
N GLN A 184 -9.33 -2.62 -22.68
CA GLN A 184 -9.12 -1.32 -23.33
C GLN A 184 -10.18 -0.30 -22.90
N ILE A 185 -11.45 -0.69 -22.85
CA ILE A 185 -12.55 0.18 -22.37
C ILE A 185 -12.30 0.57 -20.91
N VAL A 186 -11.97 -0.38 -20.04
CA VAL A 186 -11.65 -0.13 -18.62
C VAL A 186 -10.47 0.83 -18.51
N THR A 187 -9.42 0.66 -19.33
CA THR A 187 -8.26 1.56 -19.36
C THR A 187 -8.65 2.97 -19.79
N ALA A 188 -9.53 3.13 -20.79
CA ALA A 188 -10.04 4.43 -21.19
C ALA A 188 -10.84 5.12 -20.05
N VAL A 189 -11.69 4.37 -19.35
CA VAL A 189 -12.43 4.86 -18.18
C VAL A 189 -11.47 5.30 -17.07
N VAL A 190 -10.44 4.51 -16.77
CA VAL A 190 -9.40 4.87 -15.80
C VAL A 190 -8.70 6.17 -16.22
N PHE A 191 -8.29 6.28 -17.48
CA PHE A 191 -7.61 7.49 -17.97
C PHE A 191 -8.48 8.73 -17.86
N ILE A 192 -9.76 8.65 -18.25
CA ILE A 192 -10.74 9.75 -18.08
C ILE A 192 -10.88 10.11 -16.60
N THR A 193 -10.98 9.11 -15.72
CA THR A 193 -11.15 9.33 -14.28
C THR A 193 -9.92 10.01 -13.67
N THR A 194 -8.70 9.66 -14.13
CA THR A 194 -7.47 10.35 -13.70
C THR A 194 -7.40 11.80 -14.18
N ILE A 195 -7.89 12.09 -15.40
CA ILE A 195 -8.02 13.47 -15.91
C ILE A 195 -9.01 14.27 -15.03
N ILE A 196 -10.17 13.70 -14.72
CA ILE A 196 -11.17 14.35 -13.85
C ILE A 196 -10.56 14.66 -12.48
N SER A 197 -9.90 13.68 -11.85
CA SER A 197 -9.20 13.88 -10.58
C SER A 197 -8.15 14.99 -10.66
N SER A 198 -7.38 15.01 -11.75
CA SER A 198 -6.37 16.03 -12.03
C SER A 198 -6.99 17.43 -12.17
N ILE A 199 -8.11 17.57 -12.83
CA ILE A 199 -8.82 18.86 -12.97
C ILE A 199 -9.34 19.33 -11.60
N ILE A 200 -9.94 18.44 -10.83
CA ILE A 200 -10.52 18.75 -9.51
C ILE A 200 -9.45 19.30 -8.55
N ILE A 201 -8.28 18.66 -8.44
CA ILE A 201 -7.23 19.15 -7.53
C ILE A 201 -6.72 20.55 -7.89
N HIS A 202 -6.76 20.93 -9.17
CA HIS A 202 -6.34 22.26 -9.60
C HIS A 202 -7.29 23.37 -9.17
N LEU A 203 -8.55 23.07 -8.80
CA LEU A 203 -9.50 24.03 -8.23
C LEU A 203 -9.14 24.49 -6.82
N GLY A 204 -8.22 23.77 -6.15
CA GLY A 204 -7.73 24.11 -4.82
C GLY A 204 -6.47 24.98 -4.83
N GLN A 205 -6.24 25.66 -3.70
CA GLN A 205 -5.02 26.41 -3.44
C GLN A 205 -4.24 25.69 -2.35
N PHE A 206 -3.14 25.03 -2.73
CA PHE A 206 -2.30 24.25 -1.83
C PHE A 206 -0.89 24.82 -1.82
N GLU A 207 -0.35 24.98 -0.61
CA GLU A 207 1.02 25.43 -0.38
C GLU A 207 1.97 24.23 -0.37
N ASN A 208 3.21 24.47 -0.79
CA ASN A 208 4.26 23.46 -0.69
C ASN A 208 4.70 23.31 0.77
N PRO A 209 5.16 22.10 1.17
CA PRO A 209 5.77 21.91 2.48
C PRO A 209 6.98 22.82 2.66
N PRO A 210 7.28 23.26 3.92
CA PRO A 210 8.48 24.02 4.21
C PRO A 210 9.72 23.20 3.80
N LYS A 211 10.73 23.91 3.29
CA LYS A 211 12.01 23.30 2.89
C LYS A 211 12.71 22.78 4.16
N SER A 212 12.78 21.47 4.32
CA SER A 212 13.52 20.83 5.41
C SER A 212 14.35 19.66 4.87
N GLY A 213 15.51 19.41 5.47
CA GLY A 213 16.31 18.24 5.16
C GLY A 213 15.52 16.95 5.49
N PHE A 214 15.53 15.99 4.58
CA PHE A 214 14.83 14.71 4.77
C PHE A 214 15.70 13.49 4.47
N VAL A 215 16.94 13.71 4.06
CA VAL A 215 17.89 12.63 3.74
C VAL A 215 18.89 12.47 4.89
N TYR A 216 18.82 11.35 5.57
CA TYR A 216 19.73 10.97 6.63
C TYR A 216 20.20 9.54 6.41
N PHE A 217 21.47 9.22 6.80
CA PHE A 217 22.07 7.90 6.64
C PHE A 217 22.33 7.18 7.97
N ARG A 218 22.27 7.89 9.08
CA ARG A 218 22.49 7.30 10.41
C ARG A 218 21.24 7.48 11.24
N PHE A 219 20.75 6.40 11.81
CA PHE A 219 19.54 6.35 12.60
C PHE A 219 19.76 5.61 13.91
N HIS A 220 18.96 5.94 14.90
CA HIS A 220 18.90 5.26 16.18
C HIS A 220 18.60 3.74 16.00
N TRP A 221 19.15 2.90 16.89
CA TRP A 221 19.01 1.44 16.79
C TRP A 221 17.55 0.96 16.72
N LEU A 222 16.64 1.66 17.40
CA LEU A 222 15.20 1.35 17.40
C LEU A 222 14.61 1.52 16.01
N TRP A 223 15.05 2.54 15.25
CA TRP A 223 14.68 2.72 13.86
C TRP A 223 15.24 1.62 12.96
N ASN A 224 16.45 1.19 13.19
CA ASN A 224 17.03 0.07 12.42
C ASN A 224 16.24 -1.23 12.61
N ARG A 225 15.68 -1.47 13.83
CA ARG A 225 14.76 -2.59 14.07
C ARG A 225 13.43 -2.39 13.34
N MET A 226 12.92 -1.16 13.29
CA MET A 226 11.72 -0.84 12.52
C MET A 226 11.94 -1.04 11.02
N GLN A 227 13.12 -0.69 10.50
CA GLN A 227 13.52 -0.98 9.12
C GLN A 227 13.53 -2.49 8.82
N LEU A 228 14.05 -3.32 9.72
CA LEU A 228 13.97 -4.77 9.56
C LEU A 228 12.52 -5.25 9.50
N LEU A 229 11.64 -4.70 10.33
CA LEU A 229 10.21 -5.02 10.29
C LEU A 229 9.58 -4.56 8.96
N ALA A 230 10.00 -3.41 8.41
CA ALA A 230 9.58 -2.93 7.10
C ALA A 230 10.05 -3.85 5.97
N VAL A 231 11.30 -4.33 6.01
CA VAL A 231 11.83 -5.32 5.05
C VAL A 231 11.01 -6.61 5.09
N LEU A 232 10.72 -7.14 6.27
CA LEU A 232 9.88 -8.34 6.40
C LEU A 232 8.48 -8.10 5.82
N LYS A 233 7.82 -6.98 6.15
CA LYS A 233 6.51 -6.63 5.56
C LYS A 233 6.61 -6.51 4.04
N GLY A 234 7.64 -5.85 3.53
CA GLY A 234 7.93 -5.72 2.10
C GLY A 234 8.08 -7.07 1.41
N LEU A 235 8.75 -8.04 2.04
CA LEU A 235 8.93 -9.39 1.52
C LEU A 235 7.58 -10.07 1.20
N ALA A 236 6.61 -9.95 2.09
CA ALA A 236 5.26 -10.44 1.84
C ALA A 236 4.57 -9.63 0.71
N GLN A 237 4.65 -8.30 0.77
CA GLN A 237 4.03 -7.43 -0.25
C GLN A 237 4.57 -7.70 -1.65
N GLY A 238 5.85 -8.07 -1.78
CA GLY A 238 6.49 -8.37 -3.06
C GLY A 238 5.72 -9.40 -3.91
N TYR A 239 5.02 -10.31 -3.26
CA TYR A 239 4.27 -11.36 -3.96
C TYR A 239 2.76 -11.36 -3.68
N ILE A 240 2.33 -10.98 -2.48
CA ILE A 240 0.91 -11.01 -2.05
C ILE A 240 -0.02 -10.18 -2.95
N VAL A 241 0.48 -9.10 -3.56
CA VAL A 241 -0.35 -8.22 -4.40
C VAL A 241 -0.73 -8.92 -5.71
N THR A 242 0.18 -9.67 -6.30
CA THR A 242 -0.02 -10.35 -7.60
C THR A 242 -0.48 -11.79 -7.46
N ALA A 243 -0.18 -12.46 -6.34
CA ALA A 243 -0.51 -13.88 -6.11
C ALA A 243 -2.00 -14.19 -6.32
N PRO A 244 -2.97 -13.40 -5.81
CA PRO A 244 -4.39 -13.66 -6.04
C PRO A 244 -4.75 -13.74 -7.52
N ALA A 245 -4.35 -12.73 -8.29
CA ALA A 245 -4.65 -12.69 -9.72
C ALA A 245 -4.01 -13.89 -10.46
N MET A 246 -2.73 -14.17 -10.18
CA MET A 246 -2.03 -15.28 -10.82
C MET A 246 -2.65 -16.65 -10.48
N LEU A 247 -2.96 -16.91 -9.21
CA LEU A 247 -3.52 -18.17 -8.75
C LEU A 247 -4.94 -18.36 -9.28
N ILE A 248 -5.80 -17.35 -9.21
CA ILE A 248 -7.17 -17.43 -9.71
C ILE A 248 -7.17 -17.60 -11.23
N MET A 249 -6.37 -16.82 -11.96
CA MET A 249 -6.29 -16.96 -13.41
C MET A 249 -5.69 -18.30 -13.85
N ARG A 250 -4.80 -18.89 -13.07
CA ARG A 250 -4.18 -20.20 -13.36
C ARG A 250 -5.06 -21.39 -13.02
N LEU A 251 -5.76 -21.35 -11.88
CA LEU A 251 -6.47 -22.49 -11.30
C LEU A 251 -7.99 -22.40 -11.40
N VAL A 252 -8.56 -21.21 -11.58
CA VAL A 252 -10.00 -20.95 -11.78
C VAL A 252 -10.29 -20.46 -13.21
N GLY A 253 -9.44 -19.58 -13.74
CA GLY A 253 -9.49 -19.16 -15.15
C GLY A 253 -10.49 -18.04 -15.47
N GLN A 254 -11.10 -17.38 -14.48
CA GLN A 254 -12.18 -16.42 -14.69
C GLN A 254 -11.96 -15.09 -13.94
N GLU A 255 -12.07 -13.97 -14.65
CA GLU A 255 -11.99 -12.61 -14.06
C GLU A 255 -13.19 -12.28 -13.18
N GLY A 256 -14.37 -12.78 -13.51
CA GLY A 256 -15.57 -12.64 -12.68
C GLY A 256 -15.41 -13.26 -11.30
N ALA A 257 -14.77 -14.44 -11.22
CA ALA A 257 -14.41 -15.08 -9.96
C ALA A 257 -13.42 -14.21 -9.15
N LEU A 258 -12.40 -13.65 -9.80
CA LEU A 258 -11.43 -12.74 -9.17
C LEU A 258 -12.15 -11.53 -8.58
N GLY A 259 -13.00 -10.86 -9.35
CA GLY A 259 -13.78 -9.70 -8.90
C GLY A 259 -14.71 -10.02 -7.74
N THR A 260 -15.42 -11.15 -7.80
CA THR A 260 -16.35 -11.59 -6.74
C THR A 260 -15.63 -11.91 -5.44
N ILE A 261 -14.51 -12.64 -5.49
CA ILE A 261 -13.72 -13.00 -4.32
C ILE A 261 -13.15 -11.73 -3.67
N GLN A 262 -12.64 -10.79 -4.46
CA GLN A 262 -12.10 -9.53 -3.94
C GLN A 262 -13.20 -8.67 -3.29
N ALA A 263 -14.38 -8.57 -3.91
CA ALA A 263 -15.51 -7.82 -3.36
C ALA A 263 -16.02 -8.44 -2.04
N ALA A 264 -16.25 -9.75 -2.01
CA ALA A 264 -16.67 -10.46 -0.80
C ALA A 264 -15.63 -10.32 0.34
N GLY A 265 -14.35 -10.41 -0.02
CA GLY A 265 -13.26 -10.20 0.91
C GLY A 265 -13.15 -8.77 1.43
N GLY A 266 -13.43 -7.78 0.61
CA GLY A 266 -13.51 -6.38 1.01
C GLY A 266 -14.59 -6.16 2.08
N ILE A 267 -15.77 -6.75 1.92
CA ILE A 267 -16.86 -6.71 2.92
C ILE A 267 -16.42 -7.40 4.21
N LEU A 268 -15.85 -8.59 4.12
CA LEU A 268 -15.37 -9.35 5.29
C LEU A 268 -14.28 -8.57 6.04
N SER A 269 -13.33 -7.98 5.32
CA SER A 269 -12.27 -7.15 5.90
C SER A 269 -12.84 -5.91 6.60
N ALA A 270 -13.84 -5.24 6.02
CA ALA A 270 -14.48 -4.07 6.61
C ALA A 270 -15.21 -4.42 7.92
N LEU A 271 -15.93 -5.55 7.95
CA LEU A 271 -16.58 -6.05 9.16
C LEU A 271 -15.55 -6.38 10.24
N LEU A 272 -14.46 -7.07 9.88
CA LEU A 272 -13.39 -7.41 10.80
C LEU A 272 -12.73 -6.17 11.39
N LEU A 273 -12.40 -5.17 10.55
CA LEU A 273 -11.83 -3.90 10.98
C LEU A 273 -12.74 -3.15 11.94
N TYR A 274 -14.04 -3.15 11.68
CA TYR A 274 -15.03 -2.52 12.56
C TYR A 274 -15.07 -3.18 13.95
N ILE A 275 -15.12 -4.51 14.00
CA ILE A 275 -15.18 -5.28 15.26
C ILE A 275 -13.88 -5.08 16.04
N ILE A 276 -12.73 -5.28 15.39
CA ILE A 276 -11.41 -5.22 16.03
C ILE A 276 -11.09 -3.78 16.45
N GLY A 277 -11.38 -2.79 15.61
CA GLY A 277 -11.15 -1.38 15.95
C GLY A 277 -11.85 -0.93 17.22
N ARG A 278 -13.02 -1.53 17.54
CA ARG A 278 -13.75 -1.24 18.79
C ARG A 278 -13.24 -2.00 20.01
N THR A 279 -12.69 -3.19 19.81
CA THR A 279 -12.34 -4.11 20.92
C THR A 279 -10.85 -4.09 21.26
N THR A 280 -10.01 -3.58 20.34
CA THR A 280 -8.55 -3.65 20.48
C THR A 280 -8.01 -2.58 21.41
N LYS A 281 -7.29 -3.01 22.44
CA LYS A 281 -6.46 -2.16 23.31
C LYS A 281 -4.99 -2.21 22.86
N PRO A 282 -4.14 -1.21 23.18
CA PRO A 282 -2.71 -1.22 22.87
C PRO A 282 -1.97 -2.51 23.32
N ALA A 283 -2.38 -3.09 24.43
CA ALA A 283 -1.83 -4.34 24.97
C ALA A 283 -2.07 -5.56 24.04
N HIS A 284 -3.12 -5.53 23.21
CA HIS A 284 -3.48 -6.64 22.32
C HIS A 284 -2.74 -6.61 20.97
N ARG A 285 -1.98 -5.56 20.66
CA ARG A 285 -1.32 -5.37 19.34
C ARG A 285 -0.49 -6.57 18.90
N ILE A 286 0.35 -7.12 19.80
CA ILE A 286 1.20 -8.27 19.47
C ILE A 286 0.39 -9.54 19.21
N ILE A 287 -0.69 -9.76 19.96
CA ILE A 287 -1.56 -10.93 19.78
C ILE A 287 -2.23 -10.85 18.42
N ILE A 288 -2.83 -9.70 18.08
CA ILE A 288 -3.50 -9.46 16.79
C ILE A 288 -2.51 -9.60 15.64
N PHE A 289 -1.30 -9.05 15.79
CA PHE A 289 -0.23 -9.17 14.83
C PHE A 289 0.16 -10.62 14.57
N THR A 290 0.32 -11.41 15.66
CA THR A 290 0.64 -12.82 15.58
C THR A 290 -0.47 -13.62 14.89
N VAL A 291 -1.74 -13.38 15.26
CA VAL A 291 -2.90 -14.04 14.62
C VAL A 291 -2.94 -13.73 13.12
N GLY A 292 -2.75 -12.46 12.72
CA GLY A 292 -2.72 -12.07 11.30
C GLY A 292 -1.62 -12.80 10.51
N LEU A 293 -0.40 -12.85 11.04
CA LEU A 293 0.72 -13.55 10.41
C LEU A 293 0.55 -15.07 10.37
N THR A 294 -0.03 -15.64 11.40
CA THR A 294 -0.35 -17.09 11.45
C THR A 294 -1.42 -17.44 10.41
N LEU A 295 -2.48 -16.65 10.28
CA LEU A 295 -3.49 -16.83 9.23
C LEU A 295 -2.87 -16.76 7.84
N PHE A 296 -1.97 -15.84 7.59
CA PHE A 296 -1.26 -15.76 6.31
C PHE A 296 -0.42 -17.02 6.04
N ALA A 297 0.33 -17.51 7.01
CA ALA A 297 1.11 -18.74 6.90
C ALA A 297 0.22 -19.97 6.66
N LEU A 298 -0.91 -20.08 7.38
CA LEU A 298 -1.90 -21.16 7.19
C LEU A 298 -2.54 -21.10 5.80
N GLY A 299 -2.87 -19.91 5.29
CA GLY A 299 -3.36 -19.74 3.92
C GLY A 299 -2.33 -20.21 2.89
N GLY A 300 -1.05 -19.83 3.07
CA GLY A 300 0.06 -20.31 2.23
C GLY A 300 0.22 -21.82 2.29
N LEU A 301 0.06 -22.43 3.45
CA LEU A 301 0.09 -23.89 3.64
C LEU A 301 -1.07 -24.56 2.92
N ALA A 302 -2.29 -24.04 3.03
CA ALA A 302 -3.47 -24.56 2.35
C ALA A 302 -3.28 -24.55 0.83
N ASN A 303 -2.76 -23.43 0.26
CA ASN A 303 -2.41 -23.37 -1.16
C ASN A 303 -1.33 -24.39 -1.54
N ALA A 304 -0.30 -24.58 -0.69
CA ALA A 304 0.78 -25.53 -0.96
C ALA A 304 0.33 -26.98 -0.95
N ILE A 305 -0.60 -27.36 -0.05
CA ILE A 305 -1.10 -28.73 0.05
C ILE A 305 -2.09 -29.02 -1.09
N LEU A 306 -3.14 -28.23 -1.20
CA LEU A 306 -4.28 -28.52 -2.09
C LEU A 306 -3.97 -28.17 -3.56
N PHE A 307 -3.33 -27.04 -3.83
CA PHE A 307 -2.98 -26.47 -5.13
C PHE A 307 -4.08 -26.64 -6.22
N ASN A 308 -5.30 -26.27 -5.88
CA ASN A 308 -6.48 -26.28 -6.72
C ASN A 308 -7.39 -25.08 -6.38
N ALA A 309 -8.56 -24.98 -7.02
CA ALA A 309 -9.50 -23.88 -6.79
C ALA A 309 -9.88 -23.71 -5.30
N ALA A 310 -10.11 -24.82 -4.57
CA ALA A 310 -10.44 -24.78 -3.15
C ALA A 310 -9.27 -24.25 -2.30
N GLY A 311 -8.05 -24.67 -2.61
CA GLY A 311 -6.83 -24.18 -1.94
C GLY A 311 -6.61 -22.68 -2.15
N VAL A 312 -6.86 -22.20 -3.38
CA VAL A 312 -6.78 -20.76 -3.69
C VAL A 312 -7.84 -19.97 -2.93
N ILE A 313 -9.09 -20.43 -2.90
CA ILE A 313 -10.18 -19.76 -2.18
C ILE A 313 -9.84 -19.69 -0.69
N LEU A 314 -9.39 -20.79 -0.10
CA LEU A 314 -8.99 -20.82 1.32
C LEU A 314 -7.82 -19.88 1.60
N PHE A 315 -6.80 -19.85 0.73
CA PHE A 315 -5.72 -18.88 0.81
C PHE A 315 -6.25 -17.44 0.77
N MET A 316 -7.17 -17.13 -0.16
CA MET A 316 -7.76 -15.80 -0.29
C MET A 316 -8.51 -15.38 0.96
N VAL A 317 -9.33 -16.26 1.54
CA VAL A 317 -10.03 -15.98 2.81
C VAL A 317 -9.04 -15.68 3.92
N CYS A 318 -8.01 -16.52 4.08
CA CYS A 318 -6.95 -16.29 5.07
C CYS A 318 -6.23 -14.96 4.85
N LEU A 319 -5.89 -14.62 3.60
CA LEU A 319 -5.20 -13.38 3.25
C LEU A 319 -6.05 -12.15 3.55
N LEU A 320 -7.34 -12.19 3.20
CA LEU A 320 -8.29 -11.08 3.40
C LEU A 320 -8.57 -10.80 4.88
N LEU A 321 -8.46 -11.82 5.73
CA LEU A 321 -8.49 -11.67 7.18
C LEU A 321 -7.14 -11.24 7.75
N ALA A 322 -6.03 -11.76 7.23
CA ALA A 322 -4.68 -11.49 7.72
C ALA A 322 -4.24 -10.02 7.51
N ARG A 323 -4.55 -9.44 6.34
CA ARG A 323 -4.14 -8.06 6.00
C ARG A 323 -4.61 -7.02 7.01
N PRO A 324 -5.92 -6.90 7.33
CA PRO A 324 -6.38 -5.90 8.30
C PRO A 324 -5.84 -6.14 9.72
N LEU A 325 -5.71 -7.41 10.14
CA LEU A 325 -5.11 -7.75 11.44
C LEU A 325 -3.65 -7.31 11.53
N HIS A 326 -2.89 -7.55 10.46
CA HIS A 326 -1.51 -7.11 10.37
C HIS A 326 -1.41 -5.57 10.43
N ASP A 327 -2.22 -4.85 9.66
CA ASP A 327 -2.11 -3.40 9.51
C ASP A 327 -2.57 -2.64 10.77
N ILE A 328 -3.63 -3.11 11.47
CA ILE A 328 -4.06 -2.55 12.76
C ILE A 328 -2.96 -2.61 13.82
N ALA A 329 -2.10 -3.62 13.76
CA ALA A 329 -0.98 -3.74 14.71
C ALA A 329 0.28 -3.02 14.21
N TYR A 330 0.61 -3.16 12.94
CA TYR A 330 1.85 -2.64 12.34
C TYR A 330 1.92 -1.11 12.38
N PHE A 331 0.90 -0.41 11.88
CA PHE A 331 0.94 1.05 11.76
C PHE A 331 1.06 1.77 13.12
N PRO A 332 0.34 1.40 14.19
CA PRO A 332 0.57 2.01 15.48
C PRO A 332 1.96 1.76 16.07
N ILE A 333 2.57 0.58 15.82
CA ILE A 333 3.95 0.31 16.23
C ILE A 333 4.90 1.25 15.48
N GLN A 334 4.74 1.39 14.17
CA GLN A 334 5.52 2.29 13.32
C GLN A 334 5.43 3.74 13.81
N MET A 335 4.22 4.25 14.03
CA MET A 335 4.02 5.63 14.48
C MET A 335 4.65 5.88 15.85
N GLN A 336 4.53 4.94 16.77
CA GLN A 336 5.16 5.03 18.09
C GLN A 336 6.69 5.10 17.98
N VAL A 337 7.31 4.31 17.09
CA VAL A 337 8.76 4.36 16.85
C VAL A 337 9.15 5.70 16.23
N ILE A 338 8.42 6.18 15.22
CA ILE A 338 8.69 7.49 14.58
C ILE A 338 8.63 8.61 15.61
N ASP A 339 7.59 8.64 16.46
CA ASP A 339 7.44 9.65 17.49
C ASP A 339 8.61 9.61 18.49
N THR A 340 8.98 8.42 18.95
CA THR A 340 10.07 8.23 19.90
C THR A 340 11.43 8.66 19.31
N VAL A 341 11.76 8.15 18.11
CA VAL A 341 13.07 8.38 17.51
C VAL A 341 13.23 9.81 16.97
N SER A 342 12.16 10.39 16.40
CA SER A 342 12.19 11.78 15.94
C SER A 342 12.42 12.77 17.09
N ALA A 343 11.89 12.48 18.28
CA ALA A 343 12.15 13.27 19.47
C ALA A 343 13.60 13.13 19.99
N ILE A 344 14.15 11.90 19.97
CA ILE A 344 15.54 11.64 20.41
C ILE A 344 16.55 12.32 19.49
N GLU A 345 16.35 12.18 18.16
CA GLU A 345 17.31 12.66 17.15
C GLU A 345 17.02 14.12 16.73
N ASN A 346 15.95 14.73 17.25
CA ASN A 346 15.47 16.08 16.89
C ASN A 346 15.36 16.28 15.36
N ARG A 347 14.75 15.28 14.68
CA ARG A 347 14.59 15.26 13.22
C ARG A 347 13.14 15.29 12.81
N ASN A 348 12.90 15.76 11.56
CA ASN A 348 11.56 15.73 10.96
C ASN A 348 11.06 14.29 10.80
N LYS A 349 9.85 14.01 11.25
CA LYS A 349 9.16 12.71 11.12
C LYS A 349 9.09 12.22 9.67
N PHE A 350 9.00 13.14 8.71
CA PHE A 350 8.97 12.83 7.28
C PHE A 350 10.23 12.09 6.80
N ALA A 351 11.39 12.38 7.38
CA ALA A 351 12.63 11.68 7.05
C ALA A 351 12.55 10.17 7.32
N TYR A 352 11.86 9.79 8.40
CA TYR A 352 11.64 8.38 8.73
C TYR A 352 10.65 7.71 7.80
N ILE A 353 9.59 8.41 7.39
CA ILE A 353 8.61 7.91 6.42
C ILE A 353 9.29 7.65 5.07
N CYS A 354 10.08 8.61 4.57
CA CYS A 354 10.86 8.43 3.34
C CYS A 354 11.86 7.29 3.45
N ASN A 355 12.58 7.19 4.57
CA ASN A 355 13.56 6.14 4.76
C ASN A 355 12.92 4.75 4.84
N GLN A 356 11.71 4.63 5.38
CA GLN A 356 10.97 3.38 5.46
C GLN A 356 10.64 2.78 4.09
N GLU A 357 10.36 3.60 3.08
CA GLU A 357 10.09 3.12 1.72
C GLU A 357 11.28 2.33 1.14
N PHE A 358 12.51 2.67 1.53
CA PHE A 358 13.69 1.86 1.17
C PHE A 358 13.66 0.48 1.83
N GLY A 359 13.23 0.39 3.09
CA GLY A 359 13.04 -0.90 3.77
C GLY A 359 11.98 -1.74 3.08
N PHE A 360 10.83 -1.16 2.76
CA PHE A 360 9.80 -1.83 1.97
C PHE A 360 10.30 -2.28 0.61
N TYR A 361 11.06 -1.42 -0.09
CA TYR A 361 11.62 -1.75 -1.39
C TYR A 361 12.55 -2.96 -1.33
N LEU A 362 13.49 -3.01 -0.40
CA LEU A 362 14.37 -4.16 -0.22
C LEU A 362 13.58 -5.45 0.02
N GLY A 363 12.55 -5.39 0.85
CA GLY A 363 11.65 -6.52 1.09
C GLY A 363 10.88 -6.93 -0.16
N ARG A 364 10.23 -5.99 -0.84
CA ARG A 364 9.45 -6.22 -2.07
C ARG A 364 10.32 -6.81 -3.18
N PHE A 365 11.54 -6.25 -3.36
CA PHE A 365 12.52 -6.77 -4.30
C PHE A 365 12.90 -8.22 -3.98
N SER A 366 13.17 -8.51 -2.71
CA SER A 366 13.51 -9.87 -2.26
C SER A 366 12.34 -10.84 -2.43
N GLY A 367 11.09 -10.41 -2.19
CA GLY A 367 9.89 -11.22 -2.38
C GLY A 367 9.63 -11.56 -3.86
N CYS A 368 9.70 -10.58 -4.74
CA CYS A 368 9.63 -10.79 -6.19
C CYS A 368 10.81 -11.64 -6.68
N GLY A 369 12.02 -11.35 -6.19
CA GLY A 369 13.24 -12.10 -6.55
C GLY A 369 13.17 -13.56 -6.14
N LEU A 370 12.64 -13.85 -4.95
CA LEU A 370 12.41 -15.22 -4.50
C LEU A 370 11.48 -15.98 -5.45
N PHE A 371 10.36 -15.35 -5.84
CA PHE A 371 9.43 -15.97 -6.78
C PHE A 371 10.09 -16.27 -8.13
N ILE A 372 10.76 -15.27 -8.73
CA ILE A 372 11.45 -15.40 -10.01
C ILE A 372 12.53 -16.48 -9.94
N LEU A 373 13.28 -16.53 -8.83
CA LEU A 373 14.32 -17.53 -8.61
C LEU A 373 13.72 -18.95 -8.57
N LEU A 374 12.65 -19.15 -7.81
CA LEU A 374 11.94 -20.44 -7.75
C LEU A 374 11.37 -20.84 -9.12
N ALA A 375 10.76 -19.88 -9.84
CA ALA A 375 10.18 -20.13 -11.16
C ALA A 375 11.24 -20.51 -12.20
N ASN A 376 12.43 -19.87 -12.17
CA ASN A 376 13.51 -20.15 -13.12
C ASN A 376 14.33 -21.39 -12.77
N LYS A 377 14.56 -21.66 -11.47
CA LYS A 377 15.43 -22.77 -11.03
C LYS A 377 14.68 -24.09 -10.88
N VAL A 378 13.37 -24.03 -10.59
CA VAL A 378 12.55 -25.24 -10.39
C VAL A 378 11.41 -25.28 -11.42
N SER A 379 10.35 -24.51 -11.24
CA SER A 379 9.26 -24.35 -12.20
C SER A 379 8.26 -23.26 -11.75
N ASP A 380 7.48 -22.72 -12.71
CA ASP A 380 6.40 -21.78 -12.44
C ASP A 380 5.36 -22.36 -11.46
N THR A 381 5.03 -23.65 -11.64
CA THR A 381 4.08 -24.36 -10.77
C THR A 381 4.61 -24.48 -9.35
N PHE A 382 5.90 -24.78 -9.18
CA PHE A 382 6.54 -24.85 -7.88
C PHE A 382 6.55 -23.47 -7.19
N ALA A 383 6.88 -22.42 -7.92
CA ALA A 383 6.88 -21.05 -7.39
C ALA A 383 5.47 -20.63 -6.94
N LEU A 384 4.42 -20.85 -7.77
CA LEU A 384 3.04 -20.55 -7.41
C LEU A 384 2.54 -21.34 -6.20
N ARG A 385 2.99 -22.59 -6.06
CA ARG A 385 2.58 -23.49 -4.99
C ARG A 385 3.24 -23.16 -3.66
N TYR A 386 4.54 -22.89 -3.63
CA TYR A 386 5.33 -22.85 -2.39
C TYR A 386 5.85 -21.46 -1.98
N ALA A 387 5.95 -20.48 -2.88
CA ALA A 387 6.49 -19.16 -2.53
C ALA A 387 5.70 -18.49 -1.39
N LEU A 388 4.36 -18.61 -1.39
CA LEU A 388 3.50 -18.06 -0.32
C LEU A 388 3.75 -18.72 1.03
N LEU A 389 3.97 -20.03 1.05
CA LEU A 389 4.28 -20.77 2.29
C LEU A 389 5.62 -20.32 2.85
N ILE A 390 6.66 -20.25 2.00
CA ILE A 390 8.00 -19.82 2.40
C ILE A 390 7.95 -18.39 2.98
N ILE A 391 7.31 -17.47 2.27
CA ILE A 391 7.15 -16.09 2.73
C ILE A 391 6.33 -16.03 4.02
N GLY A 392 5.25 -16.81 4.13
CA GLY A 392 4.39 -16.87 5.31
C GLY A 392 5.14 -17.33 6.55
N VAL A 393 5.98 -18.34 6.43
CA VAL A 393 6.83 -18.83 7.53
C VAL A 393 7.87 -17.77 7.94
N VAL A 394 8.54 -17.14 6.97
CA VAL A 394 9.50 -16.06 7.26
C VAL A 394 8.83 -14.88 7.95
N GLN A 395 7.57 -14.56 7.57
CA GLN A 395 6.81 -13.47 8.20
C GLN A 395 6.59 -13.67 9.71
N LEU A 396 6.56 -14.88 10.22
CA LEU A 396 6.43 -15.14 11.66
C LEU A 396 7.59 -14.55 12.47
N LEU A 397 8.77 -14.36 11.85
CA LEU A 397 9.90 -13.66 12.48
C LEU A 397 9.56 -12.21 12.84
N SER A 398 8.64 -11.59 12.13
CA SER A 398 8.16 -10.22 12.40
C SER A 398 7.61 -10.06 13.82
N VAL A 399 7.05 -11.12 14.41
CA VAL A 399 6.54 -11.12 15.80
C VAL A 399 7.66 -10.84 16.80
N PHE A 400 8.82 -11.49 16.62
CA PHE A 400 9.97 -11.32 17.51
C PHE A 400 10.55 -9.91 17.37
N VAL A 401 10.66 -9.41 16.13
CA VAL A 401 11.14 -8.05 15.86
C VAL A 401 10.19 -7.02 16.49
N ALA A 402 8.88 -7.16 16.30
CA ALA A 402 7.87 -6.26 16.86
C ALA A 402 7.89 -6.24 18.40
N LYS A 403 8.04 -7.41 19.04
CA LYS A 403 8.20 -7.52 20.51
C LYS A 403 9.43 -6.76 21.01
N THR A 404 10.56 -6.88 20.29
CA THR A 404 11.80 -6.17 20.64
C THR A 404 11.65 -4.66 20.51
N ILE A 405 10.96 -4.19 19.46
CA ILE A 405 10.66 -2.77 19.24
C ILE A 405 9.81 -2.20 20.38
N LEU A 406 8.71 -2.87 20.74
CA LEU A 406 7.82 -2.40 21.81
C LEU A 406 8.51 -2.35 23.17
N LYS A 407 9.36 -3.34 23.49
CA LYS A 407 10.20 -3.31 24.71
C LYS A 407 11.16 -2.12 24.67
N GLY A 408 11.78 -1.86 23.52
CA GLY A 408 12.68 -0.70 23.34
C GLY A 408 11.97 0.63 23.54
N CYS A 409 10.79 0.82 22.96
CA CYS A 409 9.99 2.03 23.16
C CYS A 409 9.61 2.24 24.64
N ALA A 410 9.23 1.18 25.35
CA ALA A 410 8.84 1.26 26.77
C ALA A 410 10.01 1.66 27.69
N VAL A 411 11.25 1.27 27.35
CA VAL A 411 12.46 1.66 28.12
C VAL A 411 12.88 3.08 27.84
N THR A 412 12.65 3.57 26.62
CA THR A 412 13.13 4.87 26.16
C THR A 412 12.20 6.03 26.56
N VAL A 413 10.90 5.77 26.72
CA VAL A 413 9.91 6.73 27.21
C VAL A 413 9.39 6.26 28.55
N PRO A 414 9.81 6.88 29.69
CA PRO A 414 9.23 6.54 30.99
C PRO A 414 7.72 6.80 30.96
N PRO A 415 6.92 5.98 31.64
CA PRO A 415 5.47 6.15 31.69
C PRO A 415 5.13 7.55 32.19
N THR A 416 4.36 8.32 31.42
CA THR A 416 3.76 9.57 31.87
C THR A 416 2.91 9.27 33.11
N ARG A 417 3.16 9.95 34.21
CA ARG A 417 2.33 9.88 35.43
C ARG A 417 0.89 10.32 35.08
N PRO A 418 -0.12 9.82 35.78
CA PRO A 418 -1.52 10.17 35.54
C PRO A 418 -1.83 11.68 35.61
N ASP A 419 -0.92 12.46 36.16
CA ASP A 419 -1.10 13.88 36.49
C ASP A 419 -0.59 14.83 35.38
N GLY A 420 -0.23 14.34 34.19
CA GLY A 420 0.16 15.19 33.05
C GLY A 420 1.54 15.87 33.16
N GLU A 421 2.29 15.69 34.22
CA GLU A 421 3.65 16.21 34.33
C GLU A 421 4.67 15.28 33.65
N VAL A 422 5.39 15.86 32.68
CA VAL A 422 6.56 15.22 32.06
C VAL A 422 7.67 15.19 33.12
N GLY A 423 7.88 13.99 33.69
CA GLY A 423 8.98 13.79 34.61
C GLY A 423 10.30 14.11 33.93
N THR A 424 10.99 15.16 34.33
CA THR A 424 12.34 15.56 33.92
C THR A 424 13.39 14.58 34.45
N GLY A 425 13.23 13.30 34.11
CA GLY A 425 14.18 12.23 34.39
C GLY A 425 15.13 12.00 33.23
N VAL A 426 15.88 13.02 32.83
CA VAL A 426 17.08 12.82 32.01
C VAL A 426 18.08 12.02 32.84
N ARG A 427 18.12 10.70 32.69
CA ARG A 427 19.31 9.95 33.13
C ARG A 427 20.47 10.43 32.28
N ARG A 428 21.32 11.28 32.86
CA ARG A 428 22.63 11.60 32.30
C ARG A 428 23.38 10.30 32.12
N PHE A 429 23.73 9.98 30.86
CA PHE A 429 24.70 8.94 30.58
C PHE A 429 26.03 9.32 31.28
N PRO A 430 26.80 8.35 31.82
CA PRO A 430 28.09 8.64 32.39
C PRO A 430 29.00 9.28 31.35
N ALA A 431 29.62 10.39 31.72
CA ALA A 431 30.60 11.10 30.93
C ALA A 431 31.79 10.19 30.64
N GLY A 432 31.99 9.86 29.37
CA GLY A 432 33.13 9.04 28.95
C GLY A 432 33.06 8.58 27.50
N GLN A 433 32.77 9.49 26.55
CA GLN A 433 33.22 9.32 25.18
C GLN A 433 33.56 10.67 24.55
N PRO A 434 34.66 10.76 23.78
CA PRO A 434 35.29 12.01 23.37
C PRO A 434 34.41 12.78 22.37
N GLY A 435 34.33 14.08 22.58
CA GLY A 435 33.64 15.03 21.75
C GLY A 435 34.13 15.00 20.29
N ILE A 436 33.17 15.04 19.38
CA ILE A 436 33.39 15.40 17.98
C ILE A 436 33.02 16.86 17.83
N ILE A 437 34.04 17.64 17.55
CA ILE A 437 34.04 19.06 17.23
C ILE A 437 33.07 19.34 16.09
N THR A 438 32.14 20.25 16.32
CA THR A 438 31.38 20.94 15.27
C THR A 438 32.31 21.86 14.52
N THR A 439 32.51 21.67 13.24
CA THR A 439 32.93 22.72 12.32
C THR A 439 31.74 23.08 11.45
N ASP A 440 31.29 24.33 11.65
CA ASP A 440 30.43 25.07 10.72
C ASP A 440 31.15 25.19 9.36
N VAL A 441 30.47 24.80 8.29
CA VAL A 441 30.44 25.49 7.00
C VAL A 441 29.12 25.13 6.29
#